data_56c62510718ec3eaac7a91763796db15
#
_entry.id   56c62510718ec3eaac7a91763796db15
#
_cell.length_a   1.000
_cell.length_b   1.000
_cell.length_c   1.000
_cell.angle_alpha   90.00
_cell.angle_beta   90.00
_cell.angle_gamma   90.00
#
_symmetry.space_group_name_H-M   'P 1'
#
loop_
_entity.id
_entity.type
_entity.pdbx_description
1 polymer ?
#
loop_
_entity_poly.entity_id
_entity_poly.type
_entity_poly.pdbx_seq_one_letter_code
_entity_poly.pdbx_strand_id
1 'polypeptide(L)'
;MKDYDVIIIGAGVSGCAIARELAKGKRRIVVLEAKSDVCEGTSKANSGIVHAGYDAVPGTLKAKLNVRGNEMMEELSKKLDFPFRRNGSLVLCFEEDGMPGLEELYRRGIENGVKELKLLSPEEVWAMEPTVSRNIVGALYAPTGGIVCPFGLNIALAENAAENGVEFYRDHKVTAIVEQRPVWTENPPAKEGRMYQVQVDGEIFEAPIVINAAGVYADEIHNMICEEKIRIVPRRGEYRLMDKNCGDLVNSTIFQQPSKMGKGILVTPTVHGNLLVGPTAEDIPDKQDVDTTAEGLAKVLNL
;
A
#
# COMPACT_ATOMS: atom_id res chain seq x y z
N MET A 1 -21.57 23.43 11.20
CA MET A 1 -21.72 22.56 10.02
C MET A 1 -20.77 23.07 8.96
N LYS A 2 -19.94 22.19 8.39
CA LYS A 2 -18.87 22.53 7.41
C LYS A 2 -19.19 21.85 6.08
N ASP A 3 -19.34 22.62 5.01
CA ASP A 3 -19.72 22.16 3.67
C ASP A 3 -18.52 21.91 2.78
N TYR A 4 -18.50 20.75 2.11
CA TYR A 4 -17.47 20.34 1.14
C TYR A 4 -18.11 19.71 -0.11
N ASP A 5 -17.34 19.57 -1.17
CA ASP A 5 -17.72 18.79 -2.34
C ASP A 5 -17.37 17.31 -2.16
N VAL A 6 -16.28 17.05 -1.42
CA VAL A 6 -15.79 15.69 -1.14
C VAL A 6 -15.22 15.62 0.28
N ILE A 7 -15.64 14.59 1.01
CA ILE A 7 -15.00 14.17 2.27
C ILE A 7 -14.22 12.88 2.02
N ILE A 8 -12.95 12.83 2.42
CA ILE A 8 -12.11 11.64 2.39
C ILE A 8 -11.84 11.22 3.84
N ILE A 9 -12.08 9.95 4.17
CA ILE A 9 -11.88 9.41 5.50
C ILE A 9 -10.60 8.58 5.51
N GLY A 10 -9.58 9.06 6.23
CA GLY A 10 -8.26 8.48 6.37
C GLY A 10 -7.17 9.17 5.55
N ALA A 11 -6.07 9.56 6.21
CA ALA A 11 -4.90 10.21 5.63
C ALA A 11 -3.70 9.25 5.44
N GLY A 12 -3.97 7.97 5.18
CA GLY A 12 -3.01 7.01 4.66
C GLY A 12 -2.71 7.29 3.18
N VAL A 13 -1.79 6.53 2.58
CA VAL A 13 -1.33 6.73 1.20
C VAL A 13 -2.48 6.78 0.18
N SER A 14 -3.52 5.97 0.35
CA SER A 14 -4.68 5.98 -0.55
C SER A 14 -5.48 7.28 -0.45
N GLY A 15 -5.80 7.72 0.76
CA GLY A 15 -6.56 8.96 0.99
C GLY A 15 -5.79 10.18 0.50
N CYS A 16 -4.49 10.27 0.80
CA CYS A 16 -3.63 11.38 0.36
C CYS A 16 -3.45 11.40 -1.17
N ALA A 17 -3.31 10.23 -1.81
CA ALA A 17 -3.23 10.14 -3.27
C ALA A 17 -4.52 10.59 -3.96
N ILE A 18 -5.69 10.18 -3.41
CA ILE A 18 -7.00 10.60 -3.91
C ILE A 18 -7.20 12.11 -3.70
N ALA A 19 -6.85 12.61 -2.50
CA ALA A 19 -6.95 14.04 -2.19
C ALA A 19 -6.14 14.89 -3.18
N ARG A 20 -4.88 14.51 -3.41
CA ARG A 20 -4.01 15.16 -4.40
C ARG A 20 -4.58 15.13 -5.82
N GLU A 21 -5.13 13.99 -6.24
CA GLU A 21 -5.67 13.88 -7.59
C GLU A 21 -6.93 14.75 -7.77
N LEU A 22 -7.81 14.77 -6.77
CA LEU A 22 -9.03 15.59 -6.78
C LEU A 22 -8.74 17.09 -6.64
N ALA A 23 -7.64 17.48 -6.00
CA ALA A 23 -7.21 18.87 -5.86
C ALA A 23 -6.87 19.56 -7.20
N LYS A 24 -6.65 18.81 -8.27
CA LYS A 24 -6.50 19.36 -9.63
C LYS A 24 -7.76 20.06 -10.14
N GLY A 25 -8.91 19.81 -9.56
CA GLY A 25 -10.18 20.45 -9.87
C GLY A 25 -10.54 21.51 -8.84
N LYS A 26 -11.42 22.43 -9.21
CA LYS A 26 -11.96 23.48 -8.30
C LYS A 26 -13.01 22.88 -7.36
N ARG A 27 -12.57 22.09 -6.37
CA ARG A 27 -13.45 21.44 -5.37
C ARG A 27 -12.98 21.80 -3.97
N ARG A 28 -13.92 21.94 -3.06
CA ARG A 28 -13.65 21.99 -1.62
C ARG A 28 -13.56 20.56 -1.10
N ILE A 29 -12.36 20.16 -0.71
CA ILE A 29 -12.05 18.81 -0.28
C ILE A 29 -11.54 18.84 1.15
N VAL A 30 -12.03 17.91 1.97
CA VAL A 30 -11.51 17.68 3.32
C VAL A 30 -11.09 16.23 3.49
N VAL A 31 -9.98 16.06 4.20
CA VAL A 31 -9.52 14.75 4.69
C VAL A 31 -9.68 14.72 6.20
N LEU A 32 -10.40 13.72 6.71
CA LEU A 32 -10.62 13.48 8.13
C LEU A 32 -9.73 12.30 8.58
N GLU A 33 -8.79 12.58 9.46
CA GLU A 33 -7.83 11.59 9.98
C GLU A 33 -8.06 11.39 11.49
N ALA A 34 -8.15 10.13 11.90
CA ALA A 34 -8.41 9.77 13.29
C ALA A 34 -7.22 9.98 14.23
N LYS A 35 -6.01 10.01 13.67
CA LYS A 35 -4.75 10.16 14.41
C LYS A 35 -4.24 11.59 14.37
N SER A 36 -3.19 11.86 15.16
CA SER A 36 -2.57 13.19 15.29
C SER A 36 -1.77 13.63 14.07
N ASP A 37 -1.47 12.70 13.14
CA ASP A 37 -0.76 13.03 11.90
C ASP A 37 -1.19 12.10 10.75
N VAL A 38 -0.80 12.48 9.53
CA VAL A 38 -0.93 11.63 8.34
C VAL A 38 0.00 10.41 8.43
N CYS A 39 -0.26 9.37 7.65
CA CYS A 39 0.63 8.19 7.60
C CYS A 39 0.66 7.32 8.87
N GLU A 40 -0.20 7.53 9.84
CA GLU A 40 -0.14 6.86 11.15
C GLU A 40 -0.65 5.39 11.16
N GLY A 41 -1.18 4.90 10.06
CA GLY A 41 -1.65 3.52 9.90
C GLY A 41 -0.64 2.62 9.17
N THR A 42 -1.15 1.65 8.40
CA THR A 42 -0.36 0.68 7.61
C THR A 42 0.59 1.35 6.61
N SER A 43 0.30 2.59 6.20
CA SER A 43 1.15 3.33 5.25
C SER A 43 2.55 3.60 5.78
N LYS A 44 2.78 3.68 7.10
CA LYS A 44 4.11 3.80 7.72
C LYS A 44 4.78 2.45 7.99
N ALA A 45 4.01 1.36 8.10
CA ALA A 45 4.46 0.07 8.57
C ALA A 45 4.32 -1.00 7.47
N ASN A 46 5.21 -0.92 6.47
CA ASN A 46 5.27 -1.85 5.35
C ASN A 46 6.71 -1.92 4.80
N SER A 47 6.95 -2.83 3.85
CA SER A 47 8.28 -3.05 3.26
C SER A 47 8.73 -1.97 2.26
N GLY A 48 7.88 -1.01 1.91
CA GLY A 48 8.22 0.04 0.95
C GLY A 48 8.48 -0.46 -0.48
N ILE A 49 7.96 -1.63 -0.83
CA ILE A 49 8.19 -2.24 -2.14
C ILE A 49 7.20 -1.69 -3.17
N VAL A 50 7.74 -1.26 -4.30
CA VAL A 50 6.99 -0.93 -5.51
C VAL A 50 7.04 -2.16 -6.43
N HIS A 51 6.02 -3.00 -6.32
CA HIS A 51 5.94 -4.26 -7.06
C HIS A 51 5.88 -4.04 -8.57
N ALA A 52 6.58 -4.91 -9.34
CA ALA A 52 6.59 -4.84 -10.81
C ALA A 52 5.23 -5.20 -11.45
N GLY A 53 4.47 -6.13 -10.85
CA GLY A 53 3.13 -6.49 -11.34
C GLY A 53 2.98 -7.91 -11.89
N TYR A 54 3.98 -8.78 -11.72
CA TYR A 54 3.95 -10.16 -12.23
C TYR A 54 3.07 -11.13 -11.42
N ASP A 55 2.79 -10.82 -10.14
CA ASP A 55 2.05 -11.73 -9.25
C ASP A 55 0.53 -11.68 -9.45
N ALA A 56 0.00 -10.53 -9.83
CA ALA A 56 -1.44 -10.35 -9.94
C ALA A 56 -2.05 -11.14 -11.11
N VAL A 57 -3.23 -11.73 -10.88
CA VAL A 57 -3.94 -12.49 -11.91
C VAL A 57 -4.30 -11.56 -13.09
N PRO A 58 -3.91 -11.94 -14.33
CA PRO A 58 -4.20 -11.14 -15.52
C PRO A 58 -5.69 -10.83 -15.70
N GLY A 59 -5.97 -9.68 -16.31
CA GLY A 59 -7.34 -9.20 -16.53
C GLY A 59 -8.00 -8.55 -15.30
N THR A 60 -7.41 -8.66 -14.11
CA THR A 60 -7.95 -8.04 -12.89
C THR A 60 -7.58 -6.57 -12.79
N LEU A 61 -8.39 -5.80 -12.06
CA LEU A 61 -8.08 -4.41 -11.74
C LEU A 61 -6.77 -4.30 -10.93
N LYS A 62 -6.48 -5.27 -10.07
CA LYS A 62 -5.22 -5.35 -9.31
C LYS A 62 -4.02 -5.41 -10.25
N ALA A 63 -4.03 -6.26 -11.27
CA ALA A 63 -2.95 -6.37 -12.25
C ALA A 63 -2.74 -5.04 -13.00
N LYS A 64 -3.81 -4.48 -13.56
CA LYS A 64 -3.78 -3.21 -14.29
C LYS A 64 -3.24 -2.05 -13.46
N LEU A 65 -3.74 -1.90 -12.21
CA LEU A 65 -3.35 -0.79 -11.35
C LEU A 65 -1.95 -0.98 -10.76
N ASN A 66 -1.50 -2.22 -10.53
CA ASN A 66 -0.13 -2.47 -10.07
C ASN A 66 0.91 -2.00 -11.11
N VAL A 67 0.78 -2.45 -12.37
CA VAL A 67 1.70 -2.03 -13.44
C VAL A 67 1.63 -0.53 -13.65
N ARG A 68 0.43 0.05 -13.70
CA ARG A 68 0.25 1.50 -13.87
C ARG A 68 0.87 2.29 -12.72
N GLY A 69 0.66 1.88 -11.46
CA GLY A 69 1.24 2.53 -10.29
C GLY A 69 2.77 2.44 -10.28
N ASN A 70 3.32 1.30 -10.68
CA ASN A 70 4.76 1.12 -10.82
C ASN A 70 5.36 2.10 -11.85
N GLU A 71 4.74 2.24 -13.02
CA GLU A 71 5.19 3.16 -14.08
C GLU A 71 5.17 4.62 -13.63
N MET A 72 4.19 4.99 -12.82
CA MET A 72 4.04 6.39 -12.34
C MET A 72 5.06 6.76 -11.26
N MET A 73 5.62 5.81 -10.53
CA MET A 73 6.33 6.06 -9.28
C MET A 73 7.58 6.92 -9.46
N GLU A 74 8.36 6.69 -10.51
CA GLU A 74 9.60 7.44 -10.73
C GLU A 74 9.35 8.92 -11.06
N GLU A 75 8.37 9.20 -11.91
CA GLU A 75 8.00 10.59 -12.22
C GLU A 75 7.40 11.27 -10.99
N LEU A 76 6.57 10.54 -10.23
CA LEU A 76 5.95 11.04 -9.02
C LEU A 76 7.00 11.38 -7.95
N SER A 77 8.01 10.52 -7.76
CA SER A 77 9.09 10.74 -6.80
C SER A 77 9.91 11.99 -7.13
N LYS A 78 10.19 12.23 -8.42
CA LYS A 78 10.89 13.45 -8.88
C LYS A 78 10.04 14.72 -8.70
N LYS A 79 8.73 14.64 -8.91
CA LYS A 79 7.81 15.76 -8.78
C LYS A 79 7.55 16.17 -7.32
N LEU A 80 7.52 15.21 -6.43
CA LEU A 80 7.16 15.41 -5.02
C LEU A 80 8.34 15.25 -4.06
N ASP A 81 9.54 15.02 -4.60
CA ASP A 81 10.81 14.94 -3.85
C ASP A 81 10.79 13.93 -2.70
N PHE A 82 10.33 12.71 -2.93
CA PHE A 82 10.43 11.63 -1.96
C PHE A 82 11.40 10.53 -2.42
N PRO A 83 12.12 9.86 -1.48
CA PRO A 83 13.09 8.84 -1.81
C PRO A 83 12.46 7.62 -2.50
N PHE A 84 12.95 7.31 -3.70
CA PHE A 84 12.58 6.15 -4.51
C PHE A 84 13.80 5.62 -5.26
N ARG A 85 13.91 4.31 -5.43
CA ARG A 85 14.96 3.66 -6.21
C ARG A 85 14.41 2.45 -6.95
N ARG A 86 14.71 2.35 -8.26
CA ARG A 86 14.53 1.12 -9.01
C ARG A 86 15.71 0.19 -8.75
N ASN A 87 15.49 -0.78 -7.90
CA ASN A 87 16.51 -1.76 -7.52
C ASN A 87 16.24 -3.16 -8.09
N GLY A 88 15.12 -3.34 -8.80
CA GLY A 88 14.68 -4.63 -9.29
C GLY A 88 14.20 -5.57 -8.20
N SER A 89 13.61 -6.68 -8.61
CA SER A 89 13.24 -7.75 -7.70
C SER A 89 13.55 -9.12 -8.29
N LEU A 90 13.92 -10.06 -7.44
CA LEU A 90 14.18 -11.47 -7.75
C LEU A 90 13.19 -12.34 -6.98
N VAL A 91 12.59 -13.33 -7.66
CA VAL A 91 11.86 -14.42 -7.01
C VAL A 91 12.71 -15.67 -7.17
N LEU A 92 13.31 -16.13 -6.07
CA LEU A 92 14.21 -17.27 -6.07
C LEU A 92 13.44 -18.59 -6.01
N CYS A 93 13.90 -19.58 -6.78
CA CYS A 93 13.47 -20.97 -6.73
C CYS A 93 14.60 -21.85 -6.21
N PHE A 94 14.30 -22.73 -5.25
CA PHE A 94 15.28 -23.61 -4.59
C PHE A 94 15.13 -25.07 -5.00
N GLU A 95 14.05 -25.44 -5.68
CA GLU A 95 13.75 -26.83 -6.05
C GLU A 95 13.31 -26.88 -7.51
N GLU A 96 13.74 -27.91 -8.24
CA GLU A 96 13.41 -28.07 -9.67
C GLU A 96 11.89 -28.18 -9.93
N ASP A 97 11.13 -28.76 -9.00
CA ASP A 97 9.69 -28.86 -9.09
C ASP A 97 8.98 -27.49 -8.89
N GLY A 98 9.71 -26.49 -8.43
CA GLY A 98 9.25 -25.09 -8.33
C GLY A 98 9.35 -24.29 -9.64
N MET A 99 10.18 -24.73 -10.60
CA MET A 99 10.41 -23.99 -11.85
C MET A 99 9.15 -23.69 -12.67
N PRO A 100 8.18 -24.63 -12.80
CA PRO A 100 6.91 -24.30 -13.45
C PRO A 100 6.15 -23.13 -12.81
N GLY A 101 6.31 -22.91 -11.50
CA GLY A 101 5.74 -21.77 -10.78
C GLY A 101 6.41 -20.45 -11.17
N LEU A 102 7.73 -20.41 -11.40
CA LEU A 102 8.42 -19.23 -11.93
C LEU A 102 7.99 -18.92 -13.36
N GLU A 103 7.85 -19.93 -14.21
CA GLU A 103 7.38 -19.79 -15.60
C GLU A 103 5.95 -19.23 -15.63
N GLU A 104 5.09 -19.65 -14.72
CA GLU A 104 3.74 -19.10 -14.60
C GLU A 104 3.75 -17.64 -14.17
N LEU A 105 4.60 -17.24 -13.20
CA LEU A 105 4.78 -15.86 -12.81
C LEU A 105 5.33 -15.01 -13.97
N TYR A 106 6.28 -15.55 -14.71
CA TYR A 106 6.82 -14.91 -15.92
C TYR A 106 5.71 -14.67 -16.95
N ARG A 107 4.93 -15.71 -17.29
CA ARG A 107 3.82 -15.63 -18.23
C ARG A 107 2.78 -14.58 -17.80
N ARG A 108 2.38 -14.60 -16.52
CA ARG A 108 1.45 -13.59 -15.97
C ARG A 108 2.02 -12.17 -16.08
N GLY A 109 3.29 -12.02 -15.76
CA GLY A 109 3.96 -10.72 -15.84
C GLY A 109 3.98 -10.16 -17.27
N ILE A 110 4.27 -10.99 -18.27
CA ILE A 110 4.20 -10.60 -19.68
C ILE A 110 2.78 -10.20 -20.05
N GLU A 111 1.76 -10.99 -19.69
CA GLU A 111 0.36 -10.71 -19.95
C GLU A 111 -0.13 -9.41 -19.29
N ASN A 112 0.38 -9.12 -18.07
CA ASN A 112 0.11 -7.88 -17.35
C ASN A 112 0.85 -6.65 -17.93
N GLY A 113 1.78 -6.84 -18.87
CA GLY A 113 2.57 -5.76 -19.46
C GLY A 113 3.80 -5.35 -18.67
N VAL A 114 4.30 -6.20 -17.75
CA VAL A 114 5.56 -5.95 -17.03
C VAL A 114 6.72 -6.02 -18.02
N LYS A 115 7.53 -4.95 -18.05
CA LYS A 115 8.64 -4.82 -19.00
C LYS A 115 9.90 -5.55 -18.52
N GLU A 116 10.66 -6.07 -19.48
CA GLU A 116 12.03 -6.60 -19.27
C GLU A 116 12.13 -7.76 -18.27
N LEU A 117 11.04 -8.50 -18.03
CA LEU A 117 11.06 -9.70 -17.21
C LEU A 117 12.02 -10.75 -17.81
N LYS A 118 12.77 -11.44 -16.94
CA LYS A 118 13.70 -12.51 -17.34
C LYS A 118 13.61 -13.68 -16.38
N LEU A 119 13.72 -14.89 -16.91
CA LEU A 119 14.10 -16.06 -16.14
C LEU A 119 15.62 -16.14 -16.18
N LEU A 120 16.25 -16.25 -15.03
CA LEU A 120 17.69 -16.26 -14.85
C LEU A 120 18.18 -17.62 -14.37
N SER A 121 19.35 -18.04 -14.88
CA SER A 121 20.09 -19.17 -14.32
C SER A 121 20.71 -18.82 -12.96
N PRO A 122 21.11 -19.82 -12.17
CA PRO A 122 21.81 -19.56 -10.91
C PRO A 122 23.06 -18.68 -11.08
N GLU A 123 23.85 -18.90 -12.15
CA GLU A 123 25.08 -18.14 -12.43
C GLU A 123 24.78 -16.66 -12.68
N GLU A 124 23.71 -16.37 -13.43
CA GLU A 124 23.27 -15.00 -13.69
C GLU A 124 22.81 -14.30 -12.39
N VAL A 125 22.09 -15.02 -11.51
CA VAL A 125 21.70 -14.51 -10.21
C VAL A 125 22.92 -14.22 -9.34
N TRP A 126 23.89 -15.13 -9.23
CA TRP A 126 25.09 -14.92 -8.42
C TRP A 126 26.00 -13.81 -8.95
N ALA A 127 25.98 -13.55 -10.25
CA ALA A 127 26.67 -12.40 -10.82
C ALA A 127 26.05 -11.06 -10.36
N MET A 128 24.73 -11.02 -10.13
CA MET A 128 24.01 -9.84 -9.67
C MET A 128 24.00 -9.71 -8.14
N GLU A 129 23.81 -10.83 -7.46
CA GLU A 129 23.61 -10.94 -6.00
C GLU A 129 24.55 -12.04 -5.44
N PRO A 130 25.82 -11.73 -5.20
CA PRO A 130 26.83 -12.74 -4.81
C PRO A 130 26.54 -13.42 -3.46
N THR A 131 25.74 -12.78 -2.59
CA THR A 131 25.37 -13.28 -1.26
C THR A 131 24.21 -14.26 -1.26
N VAL A 132 23.49 -14.40 -2.37
CA VAL A 132 22.39 -15.35 -2.51
C VAL A 132 22.89 -16.79 -2.38
N SER A 133 22.11 -17.63 -1.71
CA SER A 133 22.39 -19.06 -1.51
C SER A 133 22.80 -19.78 -2.80
N ARG A 134 23.74 -20.70 -2.69
CA ARG A 134 24.21 -21.54 -3.82
C ARG A 134 23.25 -22.69 -4.15
N ASN A 135 22.17 -22.86 -3.38
CA ASN A 135 21.19 -23.93 -3.57
C ASN A 135 20.01 -23.51 -4.47
N ILE A 136 20.04 -22.33 -5.10
CA ILE A 136 18.99 -21.92 -6.03
C ILE A 136 19.12 -22.69 -7.36
N VAL A 137 17.98 -22.95 -8.00
CA VAL A 137 17.91 -23.60 -9.33
C VAL A 137 17.52 -22.60 -10.43
N GLY A 138 17.01 -21.43 -10.05
CA GLY A 138 16.68 -20.35 -10.97
C GLY A 138 15.98 -19.19 -10.27
N ALA A 139 15.72 -18.14 -11.02
CA ALA A 139 14.97 -16.98 -10.52
C ALA A 139 14.18 -16.27 -11.60
N LEU A 140 13.10 -15.58 -11.19
CA LEU A 140 12.43 -14.57 -12.01
C LEU A 140 12.98 -13.20 -11.61
N TYR A 141 13.53 -12.47 -12.57
CA TYR A 141 14.00 -11.10 -12.40
C TYR A 141 13.05 -10.09 -13.03
N ALA A 142 12.64 -9.11 -12.25
CA ALA A 142 11.81 -7.99 -12.68
C ALA A 142 12.55 -6.65 -12.42
N PRO A 143 13.24 -6.09 -13.43
CA PRO A 143 14.04 -4.87 -13.28
C PRO A 143 13.19 -3.64 -12.95
N THR A 144 11.90 -3.65 -13.29
CA THR A 144 10.95 -2.57 -12.98
C THR A 144 10.50 -2.53 -11.51
N GLY A 145 10.84 -3.53 -10.70
CA GLY A 145 10.64 -3.47 -9.26
C GLY A 145 11.42 -2.32 -8.62
N GLY A 146 10.94 -1.83 -7.50
CA GLY A 146 11.59 -0.72 -6.81
C GLY A 146 11.28 -0.67 -5.32
N ILE A 147 11.95 0.23 -4.63
CA ILE A 147 11.73 0.54 -3.21
C ILE A 147 11.48 2.03 -3.03
N VAL A 148 10.65 2.38 -2.07
CA VAL A 148 10.25 3.75 -1.77
C VAL A 148 10.29 4.00 -0.27
N CYS A 149 10.53 5.25 0.14
CA CYS A 149 10.25 5.64 1.52
C CYS A 149 8.72 5.76 1.70
N PRO A 150 8.07 4.85 2.44
CA PRO A 150 6.61 4.87 2.59
C PRO A 150 6.12 6.11 3.34
N PHE A 151 6.89 6.62 4.28
CA PHE A 151 6.62 7.89 4.96
C PHE A 151 6.72 9.05 3.97
N GLY A 152 7.86 9.19 3.29
CA GLY A 152 8.11 10.29 2.35
C GLY A 152 7.05 10.35 1.25
N LEU A 153 6.67 9.22 0.68
CA LEU A 153 5.59 9.15 -0.31
C LEU A 153 4.26 9.68 0.24
N ASN A 154 3.85 9.19 1.43
CA ASN A 154 2.56 9.60 2.00
C ASN A 154 2.54 11.08 2.39
N ILE A 155 3.60 11.55 3.05
CA ILE A 155 3.73 12.95 3.50
C ILE A 155 3.73 13.88 2.27
N ALA A 156 4.56 13.60 1.27
CA ALA A 156 4.63 14.39 0.05
C ALA A 156 3.29 14.48 -0.70
N LEU A 157 2.50 13.39 -0.71
CA LEU A 157 1.14 13.41 -1.27
C LEU A 157 0.20 14.30 -0.45
N ALA A 158 0.28 14.24 0.88
CA ALA A 158 -0.55 15.06 1.76
C ALA A 158 -0.19 16.55 1.66
N GLU A 159 1.11 16.89 1.72
CA GLU A 159 1.59 18.26 1.59
C GLU A 159 1.19 18.87 0.25
N ASN A 160 1.41 18.14 -0.86
CA ASN A 160 1.01 18.63 -2.17
C ASN A 160 -0.52 18.81 -2.30
N ALA A 161 -1.32 17.93 -1.69
CA ALA A 161 -2.77 18.11 -1.64
C ALA A 161 -3.16 19.38 -0.84
N ALA A 162 -2.53 19.59 0.32
CA ALA A 162 -2.77 20.75 1.19
C ALA A 162 -2.38 22.06 0.50
N GLU A 163 -1.22 22.13 -0.16
CA GLU A 163 -0.78 23.28 -0.97
C GLU A 163 -1.77 23.63 -2.09
N ASN A 164 -2.50 22.63 -2.60
CA ASN A 164 -3.55 22.81 -3.61
C ASN A 164 -4.97 22.94 -3.02
N GLY A 165 -5.07 23.30 -1.73
CA GLY A 165 -6.30 23.72 -1.09
C GLY A 165 -7.14 22.62 -0.45
N VAL A 166 -6.59 21.41 -0.28
CA VAL A 166 -7.27 20.36 0.51
C VAL A 166 -7.08 20.64 1.99
N GLU A 167 -8.16 20.62 2.75
CA GLU A 167 -8.14 20.78 4.20
C GLU A 167 -7.90 19.42 4.88
N PHE A 168 -6.97 19.36 5.84
CA PHE A 168 -6.70 18.17 6.65
C PHE A 168 -7.07 18.41 8.09
N TYR A 169 -7.99 17.62 8.62
CA TYR A 169 -8.38 17.60 10.02
C TYR A 169 -7.84 16.34 10.67
N ARG A 170 -6.84 16.52 11.53
CA ARG A 170 -6.21 15.47 12.36
C ARG A 170 -6.89 15.39 13.70
N ASP A 171 -6.78 14.26 14.41
CA ASP A 171 -7.53 13.96 15.63
C ASP A 171 -9.06 14.04 15.42
N HIS A 172 -9.51 13.73 14.19
CA HIS A 172 -10.91 13.80 13.77
C HIS A 172 -11.43 12.41 13.38
N LYS A 173 -11.65 11.56 14.39
CA LYS A 173 -12.19 10.21 14.18
C LYS A 173 -13.67 10.29 13.79
N VAL A 174 -14.01 9.76 12.62
CA VAL A 174 -15.40 9.62 12.17
C VAL A 174 -16.13 8.62 13.06
N THR A 175 -17.27 9.04 13.61
CA THR A 175 -18.08 8.25 14.53
C THR A 175 -19.41 7.82 13.94
N ALA A 176 -19.95 8.56 12.97
CA ALA A 176 -21.16 8.19 12.25
C ALA A 176 -21.21 8.83 10.86
N ILE A 177 -21.93 8.19 9.94
CA ILE A 177 -22.26 8.72 8.62
C ILE A 177 -23.77 8.54 8.42
N VAL A 178 -24.46 9.62 8.06
CA VAL A 178 -25.90 9.63 7.82
C VAL A 178 -26.18 10.14 6.41
N GLU A 179 -26.89 9.35 5.60
CA GLU A 179 -27.40 9.80 4.30
C GLU A 179 -28.62 10.68 4.50
N GLN A 180 -28.53 11.91 4.02
CA GLN A 180 -29.65 12.84 3.96
C GLN A 180 -30.30 12.71 2.58
N ARG A 181 -31.54 12.23 2.54
CA ARG A 181 -32.35 12.27 1.32
C ARG A 181 -33.13 13.59 1.27
N PRO A 182 -33.18 14.29 0.11
CA PRO A 182 -33.97 15.48 -0.02
C PRO A 182 -35.44 15.15 0.31
N VAL A 183 -35.98 15.86 1.30
CA VAL A 183 -37.41 15.83 1.53
C VAL A 183 -38.02 16.77 0.49
N TRP A 184 -38.84 16.24 -0.39
CA TRP A 184 -39.59 17.03 -1.37
C TRP A 184 -40.58 17.91 -0.61
N THR A 185 -40.30 19.20 -0.55
CA THR A 185 -41.21 20.26 -0.11
C THR A 185 -41.70 20.99 -1.34
N GLU A 186 -42.78 21.81 -1.20
CA GLU A 186 -43.36 22.60 -2.31
C GLU A 186 -42.33 23.55 -2.99
N ASN A 187 -41.23 23.86 -2.30
CA ASN A 187 -40.06 24.52 -2.91
C ASN A 187 -38.94 23.48 -3.13
N PRO A 188 -38.38 23.37 -4.37
CA PRO A 188 -37.28 22.46 -4.64
C PRO A 188 -36.12 22.79 -3.70
N PRO A 189 -35.47 21.76 -3.12
CA PRO A 189 -34.32 21.98 -2.25
C PRO A 189 -33.19 22.66 -3.03
N ALA A 190 -32.46 23.55 -2.36
CA ALA A 190 -31.37 24.32 -2.97
C ALA A 190 -30.18 23.41 -3.46
N LYS A 191 -30.15 22.16 -3.03
CA LYS A 191 -29.19 21.13 -3.47
C LYS A 191 -29.98 19.89 -3.92
N GLU A 192 -30.04 19.65 -5.22
CA GLU A 192 -30.52 18.38 -5.79
C GLU A 192 -29.44 17.30 -5.58
N GLY A 193 -29.81 16.16 -4.96
CA GLY A 193 -28.93 15.00 -4.84
C GLY A 193 -28.79 14.45 -3.41
N ARG A 194 -28.04 13.37 -3.30
CA ARG A 194 -27.70 12.77 -2.01
C ARG A 194 -26.69 13.65 -1.28
N MET A 195 -26.91 13.86 0.02
CA MET A 195 -25.96 14.52 0.91
C MET A 195 -25.62 13.57 2.07
N TYR A 196 -24.38 13.56 2.46
CA TYR A 196 -23.90 12.79 3.60
C TYR A 196 -23.49 13.74 4.72
N GLN A 197 -23.95 13.46 5.93
CA GLN A 197 -23.44 14.07 7.16
C GLN A 197 -22.45 13.11 7.81
N VAL A 198 -21.22 13.54 7.96
CA VAL A 198 -20.15 12.82 8.62
C VAL A 198 -19.93 13.46 9.99
N GLN A 199 -20.12 12.69 11.06
CA GLN A 199 -20.00 13.14 12.45
C GLN A 199 -18.62 12.83 13.02
N VAL A 200 -18.02 13.83 13.65
CA VAL A 200 -16.71 13.75 14.30
C VAL A 200 -16.77 14.57 15.60
N ASP A 201 -16.66 13.95 16.76
CA ASP A 201 -16.50 14.61 18.08
C ASP A 201 -17.37 15.88 18.29
N GLY A 202 -18.65 15.80 17.90
CA GLY A 202 -19.61 16.92 18.03
C GLY A 202 -19.62 17.91 16.86
N GLU A 203 -18.72 17.77 15.89
CA GLU A 203 -18.75 18.51 14.64
C GLU A 203 -19.45 17.72 13.53
N ILE A 204 -20.05 18.41 12.57
CA ILE A 204 -20.70 17.81 11.40
C ILE A 204 -20.10 18.40 10.13
N PHE A 205 -19.63 17.50 9.27
CA PHE A 205 -19.14 17.77 7.92
C PHE A 205 -20.16 17.26 6.91
N GLU A 206 -20.43 18.04 5.87
CA GLU A 206 -21.40 17.67 4.83
C GLU A 206 -20.75 17.64 3.45
N ALA A 207 -21.07 16.61 2.66
CA ALA A 207 -20.68 16.53 1.27
C ALA A 207 -21.61 15.59 0.48
N PRO A 208 -21.76 15.80 -0.85
CA PRO A 208 -22.43 14.84 -1.73
C PRO A 208 -21.61 13.58 -1.98
N ILE A 209 -20.29 13.60 -1.71
CA ILE A 209 -19.38 12.48 -1.94
C ILE A 209 -18.57 12.23 -0.67
N VAL A 210 -18.60 10.97 -0.21
CA VAL A 210 -17.73 10.48 0.88
C VAL A 210 -16.89 9.33 0.35
N ILE A 211 -15.58 9.43 0.52
CA ILE A 211 -14.61 8.42 0.10
C ILE A 211 -14.04 7.75 1.33
N ASN A 212 -14.28 6.45 1.45
CA ASN A 212 -13.72 5.63 2.52
C ASN A 212 -12.30 5.16 2.14
N ALA A 213 -11.30 5.75 2.76
CA ALA A 213 -9.88 5.40 2.64
C ALA A 213 -9.26 5.02 4.01
N ALA A 214 -10.08 4.51 4.94
CA ALA A 214 -9.71 4.25 6.33
C ALA A 214 -8.85 2.97 6.54
N GLY A 215 -8.26 2.43 5.49
CA GLY A 215 -7.32 1.30 5.57
C GLY A 215 -7.95 0.08 6.26
N VAL A 216 -7.30 -0.43 7.30
CA VAL A 216 -7.76 -1.61 8.05
C VAL A 216 -9.11 -1.36 8.77
N TYR A 217 -9.52 -0.11 8.95
CA TYR A 217 -10.80 0.28 9.55
C TYR A 217 -11.89 0.60 8.50
N ALA A 218 -11.62 0.35 7.22
CA ALA A 218 -12.58 0.68 6.15
C ALA A 218 -13.91 -0.09 6.26
N ASP A 219 -13.92 -1.28 6.87
CA ASP A 219 -15.14 -2.02 7.18
C ASP A 219 -16.01 -1.32 8.25
N GLU A 220 -15.39 -0.71 9.25
CA GLU A 220 -16.13 0.05 10.28
C GLU A 220 -16.85 1.26 9.66
N ILE A 221 -16.15 2.01 8.81
CA ILE A 221 -16.73 3.14 8.07
C ILE A 221 -17.83 2.66 7.10
N HIS A 222 -17.58 1.60 6.33
CA HIS A 222 -18.57 0.99 5.44
C HIS A 222 -19.83 0.59 6.21
N ASN A 223 -19.64 -0.05 7.36
CA ASN A 223 -20.73 -0.57 8.17
C ASN A 223 -21.59 0.51 8.86
N MET A 224 -21.14 1.77 8.88
CA MET A 224 -21.97 2.88 9.39
C MET A 224 -23.15 3.18 8.48
N ILE A 225 -23.03 2.95 7.17
CA ILE A 225 -24.02 3.42 6.20
C ILE A 225 -24.57 2.33 5.27
N CYS A 226 -23.80 1.27 4.96
CA CYS A 226 -24.23 0.21 4.07
C CYS A 226 -25.04 -0.87 4.83
N GLU A 227 -26.09 -1.41 4.17
CA GLU A 227 -26.89 -2.50 4.73
C GLU A 227 -26.10 -3.81 4.79
N GLU A 228 -25.40 -4.16 3.68
CA GLU A 228 -24.49 -5.28 3.62
C GLU A 228 -23.24 -4.99 4.47
N LYS A 229 -23.02 -5.81 5.48
CA LYS A 229 -21.89 -5.62 6.40
C LYS A 229 -20.69 -6.43 5.93
N ILE A 230 -19.52 -5.81 5.99
CA ILE A 230 -18.24 -6.43 5.69
C ILE A 230 -17.36 -6.47 6.94
N ARG A 231 -16.37 -7.34 6.94
CA ARG A 231 -15.38 -7.45 8.00
C ARG A 231 -13.98 -7.59 7.41
N ILE A 232 -13.06 -6.76 7.88
CA ILE A 232 -11.62 -6.86 7.58
C ILE A 232 -10.95 -7.57 8.76
N VAL A 233 -10.33 -8.71 8.49
CA VAL A 233 -9.46 -9.41 9.44
C VAL A 233 -8.06 -8.82 9.27
N PRO A 234 -7.50 -8.17 10.31
CA PRO A 234 -6.17 -7.60 10.22
C PRO A 234 -5.12 -8.70 10.16
N ARG A 235 -4.09 -8.51 9.32
CA ARG A 235 -2.95 -9.42 9.22
C ARG A 235 -1.68 -8.69 9.59
N ARG A 236 -1.05 -9.10 10.68
CA ARG A 236 0.20 -8.54 11.17
C ARG A 236 1.39 -9.17 10.43
N GLY A 237 2.32 -8.32 10.00
CA GLY A 237 3.61 -8.71 9.45
C GLY A 237 4.72 -8.11 10.29
N GLU A 238 5.49 -8.95 10.96
CA GLU A 238 6.61 -8.53 11.81
C GLU A 238 7.91 -8.63 11.03
N TYR A 239 8.77 -7.62 11.17
CA TYR A 239 10.03 -7.49 10.44
C TYR A 239 11.20 -7.36 11.39
N ARG A 240 12.41 -7.67 10.87
CA ARG A 240 13.68 -7.21 11.41
C ARG A 240 14.24 -6.12 10.51
N LEU A 241 14.42 -4.94 11.07
CA LEU A 241 15.16 -3.86 10.44
C LEU A 241 16.62 -3.94 10.92
N MET A 242 17.51 -4.30 9.99
CA MET A 242 18.94 -4.41 10.27
C MET A 242 19.62 -3.05 10.11
N ASP A 243 20.78 -2.92 10.72
CA ASP A 243 21.62 -1.73 10.62
C ASP A 243 22.11 -1.46 9.19
N LYS A 244 22.59 -0.25 8.93
CA LYS A 244 23.10 0.18 7.63
C LYS A 244 24.32 -0.59 7.15
N ASN A 245 25.13 -1.15 8.05
CA ASN A 245 26.24 -2.05 7.71
C ASN A 245 25.80 -3.36 7.05
N CYS A 246 24.50 -3.68 7.13
CA CYS A 246 23.90 -4.81 6.41
C CYS A 246 23.22 -4.38 5.11
N GLY A 247 23.15 -3.07 4.81
CA GLY A 247 22.36 -2.52 3.71
C GLY A 247 22.81 -2.96 2.33
N ASP A 248 24.10 -3.24 2.17
CA ASP A 248 24.72 -3.64 0.90
C ASP A 248 24.81 -5.18 0.72
N LEU A 249 24.22 -5.96 1.64
CA LEU A 249 24.20 -7.42 1.53
C LEU A 249 23.43 -7.90 0.30
N VAL A 250 22.41 -7.18 -0.11
CA VAL A 250 21.67 -7.40 -1.36
C VAL A 250 21.37 -6.08 -2.04
N ASN A 251 21.34 -6.07 -3.37
CA ASN A 251 21.00 -4.89 -4.16
C ASN A 251 19.51 -4.87 -4.53
N SER A 252 19.00 -6.03 -4.93
CA SER A 252 17.60 -6.21 -5.36
C SER A 252 16.70 -6.57 -4.18
N THR A 253 15.39 -6.42 -4.37
CA THR A 253 14.41 -7.01 -3.47
C THR A 253 14.32 -8.51 -3.74
N ILE A 254 14.67 -9.33 -2.77
CA ILE A 254 14.69 -10.78 -2.87
C ILE A 254 13.41 -11.36 -2.30
N PHE A 255 12.65 -12.07 -3.11
CA PHE A 255 11.52 -12.90 -2.70
C PHE A 255 11.91 -14.36 -2.80
N GLN A 256 11.37 -15.18 -1.93
CA GLN A 256 11.35 -16.61 -2.10
C GLN A 256 9.99 -17.03 -2.70
N GLN A 257 10.04 -17.95 -3.65
CA GLN A 257 8.80 -18.54 -4.16
C GLN A 257 8.06 -19.26 -3.03
N PRO A 258 6.72 -19.10 -2.92
CA PRO A 258 5.95 -19.85 -1.93
C PRO A 258 6.19 -21.35 -2.07
N SER A 259 6.59 -22.01 -0.99
CA SER A 259 6.77 -23.45 -0.90
C SER A 259 5.65 -24.10 -0.08
N LYS A 260 5.67 -25.44 0.01
CA LYS A 260 4.79 -26.20 0.92
C LYS A 260 4.97 -25.79 2.40
N MET A 261 6.09 -25.17 2.74
CA MET A 261 6.43 -24.65 4.07
C MET A 261 5.79 -23.26 4.36
N GLY A 262 5.15 -22.62 3.37
CA GLY A 262 4.48 -21.32 3.52
C GLY A 262 5.00 -20.24 2.59
N LYS A 263 4.62 -18.97 2.85
CA LYS A 263 5.19 -17.82 2.15
C LYS A 263 6.61 -17.61 2.66
N GLY A 264 7.56 -17.58 1.73
CA GLY A 264 8.94 -17.26 2.04
C GLY A 264 9.11 -15.84 2.57
N ILE A 265 10.18 -15.61 3.31
CA ILE A 265 10.61 -14.29 3.77
C ILE A 265 11.16 -13.51 2.57
N LEU A 266 10.88 -12.22 2.56
CA LEU A 266 11.59 -11.31 1.68
C LEU A 266 12.80 -10.69 2.41
N VAL A 267 13.83 -10.39 1.62
CA VAL A 267 14.98 -9.61 2.05
C VAL A 267 15.11 -8.43 1.08
N THR A 268 15.08 -7.21 1.60
CA THR A 268 15.11 -6.02 0.74
C THR A 268 15.94 -4.91 1.37
N PRO A 269 16.78 -4.22 0.58
CA PRO A 269 17.36 -2.98 1.04
C PRO A 269 16.27 -1.93 1.19
N THR A 270 16.47 -0.94 2.05
CA THR A 270 15.62 0.25 2.10
C THR A 270 16.26 1.40 1.34
N VAL A 271 15.48 2.42 0.99
CA VAL A 271 16.01 3.63 0.33
C VAL A 271 16.97 4.40 1.24
N HIS A 272 16.97 4.13 2.54
CA HIS A 272 17.83 4.77 3.54
C HIS A 272 19.08 3.96 3.90
N GLY A 273 19.30 2.84 3.20
CA GLY A 273 20.51 2.02 3.36
C GLY A 273 20.45 0.98 4.48
N ASN A 274 19.28 0.71 5.05
CA ASN A 274 19.08 -0.42 5.96
C ASN A 274 18.70 -1.68 5.18
N LEU A 275 18.77 -2.84 5.81
CA LEU A 275 18.23 -4.09 5.30
C LEU A 275 16.99 -4.49 6.09
N LEU A 276 15.92 -4.83 5.40
CA LEU A 276 14.66 -5.29 5.98
C LEU A 276 14.48 -6.78 5.67
N VAL A 277 14.19 -7.58 6.70
CA VAL A 277 13.94 -9.02 6.61
C VAL A 277 12.57 -9.34 7.20
N GLY A 278 11.75 -10.07 6.52
CA GLY A 278 10.36 -10.38 6.88
C GLY A 278 9.43 -10.22 5.67
N PRO A 279 8.12 -10.08 5.86
CA PRO A 279 7.42 -10.16 7.14
C PRO A 279 6.99 -11.58 7.53
N THR A 280 6.57 -11.74 8.77
CA THR A 280 5.63 -12.80 9.13
C THR A 280 4.25 -12.51 8.52
N ALA A 281 3.30 -13.45 8.61
CA ALA A 281 1.94 -13.26 8.13
C ALA A 281 0.97 -13.96 9.09
N GLU A 282 0.40 -13.22 10.02
CA GLU A 282 -0.45 -13.75 11.08
C GLU A 282 -1.77 -12.96 11.15
N ASP A 283 -2.88 -13.65 11.05
CA ASP A 283 -4.19 -13.04 11.27
C ASP A 283 -4.39 -12.81 12.75
N ILE A 284 -4.72 -11.58 13.14
CA ILE A 284 -4.89 -11.16 14.52
C ILE A 284 -6.32 -10.67 14.77
N PRO A 285 -6.84 -10.78 16.00
CA PRO A 285 -8.22 -10.36 16.28
C PRO A 285 -8.38 -8.86 16.45
N ASP A 286 -7.33 -8.16 16.89
CA ASP A 286 -7.37 -6.74 17.21
C ASP A 286 -6.60 -5.91 16.18
N LYS A 287 -7.29 -4.96 15.54
CA LYS A 287 -6.72 -4.01 14.58
C LYS A 287 -5.71 -3.04 15.21
N GLN A 288 -5.75 -2.87 16.53
CA GLN A 288 -4.85 -1.99 17.29
C GLN A 288 -3.58 -2.69 17.75
N ASP A 289 -3.54 -4.03 17.71
CA ASP A 289 -2.34 -4.80 18.07
C ASP A 289 -1.28 -4.66 16.97
N VAL A 290 -0.35 -3.74 17.20
CA VAL A 290 0.80 -3.45 16.33
C VAL A 290 2.13 -3.86 16.97
N ASP A 291 2.08 -4.64 18.05
CA ASP A 291 3.25 -5.05 18.80
C ASP A 291 4.14 -6.02 18.01
N THR A 292 5.44 -5.96 18.29
CA THR A 292 6.40 -6.94 17.83
C THR A 292 6.58 -8.01 18.87
N THR A 293 6.37 -9.28 18.51
CA THR A 293 6.42 -10.39 19.45
C THR A 293 7.74 -11.17 19.39
N ALA A 294 8.13 -11.80 20.49
CA ALA A 294 9.30 -12.67 20.51
C ALA A 294 9.14 -13.86 19.56
N GLU A 295 7.91 -14.40 19.43
CA GLU A 295 7.60 -15.49 18.50
C GLU A 295 7.73 -15.04 17.04
N GLY A 296 7.18 -13.87 16.69
CA GLY A 296 7.28 -13.31 15.33
C GLY A 296 8.74 -13.04 14.94
N LEU A 297 9.53 -12.46 15.86
CA LEU A 297 10.96 -12.26 15.64
C LEU A 297 11.74 -13.57 15.48
N ALA A 298 11.38 -14.62 16.22
CA ALA A 298 12.00 -15.94 16.07
C ALA A 298 11.61 -16.58 14.73
N LYS A 299 10.36 -16.47 14.29
CA LYS A 299 9.92 -16.94 12.97
C LYS A 299 10.73 -16.30 11.83
N VAL A 300 11.01 -15.01 11.89
CA VAL A 300 11.81 -14.30 10.88
C VAL A 300 13.27 -14.80 10.81
N LEU A 301 13.81 -15.36 11.88
CA LEU A 301 15.19 -15.91 11.89
C LEU A 301 15.28 -17.36 11.41
N ASN A 302 14.21 -18.12 11.52
CA ASN A 302 14.22 -19.56 11.31
C ASN A 302 13.61 -19.97 9.95
N LEU A 303 13.26 -19.02 9.15
CA LEU A 303 12.78 -19.19 7.78
C LEU A 303 13.87 -18.82 6.78
#